data_8a6a43b66bd07ef5367a3dea1c0ec314
#
_entry.id   8a6a43b66bd07ef5367a3dea1c0ec314
#
_cell.length_a   1.000
_cell.length_b   1.000
_cell.length_c   1.000
_cell.angle_alpha   90.00
_cell.angle_beta   90.00
_cell.angle_gamma   90.00
#
_symmetry.space_group_name_H-M   'P 1'
#
loop_
_entity.id
_entity.type
_entity.pdbx_description
1 polymer ?
#
loop_
_entity_poly.entity_id
_entity_poly.type
_entity_poly.pdbx_seq_one_letter_code
_entity_poly.pdbx_strand_id
1 'polypeptide(L)'
;MTLYRYLLRESLPVLLLALLFLTAVYLFGFFYAGARWLEGVPLFKVARWLGYHVPGVLVQVFPIALVTTTVLVFGRLAAEGAQFALLSGGIPLGRAALPLLAVGGVLSGLALYLQEYLVPQYNERVRVAWWDEIHTEGAGLHRLKGLQIPIGQGRSLYFEGFDWQTKEMLRVRIASFQGEEATFLFAERGSWQDKVITLKGYRFYRVDFAAVPALEEAPDLLAGVRRVFRAVSQGSVLEVESDLSRARAIADYADTFSFGQDSLSAAYRKLRDPFLPPLERWRARLEFHSKLALPLANLVLVLLAAAMALRYGRSTGLALGLSVVLALGYYGSFFLGRSLAGLGALPPEVGAWGANLLFLALGVRALR
;
A
#
# COMPACT_ATOMS: atom_id res chain seq x y z
N MET A 1 -19.72 -22.53 -28.10
CA MET A 1 -18.58 -21.64 -28.40
C MET A 1 -19.01 -20.25 -28.90
N THR A 2 -20.06 -20.11 -29.68
CA THR A 2 -20.54 -18.81 -30.20
C THR A 2 -21.00 -17.85 -29.13
N LEU A 3 -21.78 -18.29 -28.11
CA LEU A 3 -22.25 -17.45 -27.01
C LEU A 3 -21.12 -16.83 -26.19
N TYR A 4 -20.13 -17.62 -25.79
CA TYR A 4 -19.02 -17.11 -24.97
C TYR A 4 -18.16 -16.08 -25.71
N ARG A 5 -17.91 -16.35 -27.01
CA ARG A 5 -17.19 -15.39 -27.86
C ARG A 5 -17.98 -14.10 -28.06
N TYR A 6 -19.29 -14.20 -28.21
CA TYR A 6 -20.17 -13.04 -28.29
C TYR A 6 -20.12 -12.19 -27.01
N LEU A 7 -20.30 -12.83 -25.84
CA LEU A 7 -20.28 -12.14 -24.54
C LEU A 7 -18.92 -11.47 -24.27
N LEU A 8 -17.80 -12.13 -24.58
CA LEU A 8 -16.47 -11.54 -24.45
C LEU A 8 -16.29 -10.34 -25.38
N ARG A 9 -16.72 -10.46 -26.64
CA ARG A 9 -16.60 -9.37 -27.63
C ARG A 9 -17.43 -8.17 -27.22
N GLU A 10 -18.58 -8.36 -26.61
CA GLU A 10 -19.47 -7.31 -26.12
C GLU A 10 -18.93 -6.68 -24.81
N SER A 11 -18.37 -7.48 -23.93
CA SER A 11 -17.92 -7.03 -22.61
C SER A 11 -16.57 -6.32 -22.62
N LEU A 12 -15.62 -6.71 -23.48
CA LEU A 12 -14.27 -6.14 -23.47
C LEU A 12 -14.22 -4.63 -23.73
N PRO A 13 -14.91 -4.06 -24.74
CA PRO A 13 -14.93 -2.62 -24.94
C PRO A 13 -15.55 -1.87 -23.75
N VAL A 14 -16.65 -2.40 -23.17
CA VAL A 14 -17.30 -1.79 -22.02
C VAL A 14 -16.38 -1.83 -20.80
N LEU A 15 -15.66 -2.94 -20.58
CA LEU A 15 -14.70 -3.08 -19.49
C LEU A 15 -13.55 -2.08 -19.65
N LEU A 16 -12.96 -1.97 -20.84
CA LEU A 16 -11.87 -1.03 -21.09
C LEU A 16 -12.31 0.43 -20.86
N LEU A 17 -13.50 0.78 -21.32
CA LEU A 17 -14.07 2.10 -21.10
C LEU A 17 -14.32 2.37 -19.61
N ALA A 18 -14.90 1.38 -18.89
CA ALA A 18 -15.14 1.48 -17.46
C ALA A 18 -13.83 1.62 -16.68
N LEU A 19 -12.79 0.84 -17.03
CA LEU A 19 -11.47 0.93 -16.43
C LEU A 19 -10.86 2.31 -16.65
N LEU A 20 -10.88 2.82 -17.89
CA LEU A 20 -10.34 4.13 -18.21
C LEU A 20 -11.08 5.25 -17.44
N PHE A 21 -12.40 5.25 -17.50
CA PHE A 21 -13.25 6.24 -16.84
C PHE A 21 -13.06 6.25 -15.32
N LEU A 22 -13.17 5.09 -14.69
CA LEU A 22 -13.04 4.99 -13.24
C LEU A 22 -11.62 5.31 -12.77
N THR A 23 -10.58 4.91 -13.53
CA THR A 23 -9.21 5.29 -13.21
C THR A 23 -9.04 6.81 -13.28
N ALA A 24 -9.59 7.47 -14.32
CA ALA A 24 -9.54 8.92 -14.42
C ALA A 24 -10.26 9.61 -13.25
N VAL A 25 -11.42 9.11 -12.82
CA VAL A 25 -12.16 9.63 -11.65
C VAL A 25 -11.34 9.49 -10.36
N TYR A 26 -10.69 8.34 -10.15
CA TYR A 26 -9.81 8.15 -8.98
C TYR A 26 -8.61 9.09 -9.00
N LEU A 27 -7.94 9.23 -10.15
CA LEU A 27 -6.81 10.15 -10.31
C LEU A 27 -7.22 11.60 -10.11
N PHE A 28 -8.40 11.98 -10.59
CA PHE A 28 -8.97 13.30 -10.32
C PHE A 28 -9.22 13.53 -8.82
N GLY A 29 -9.66 12.49 -8.09
CA GLY A 29 -9.79 12.53 -6.63
C GLY A 29 -8.45 12.83 -5.93
N PHE A 30 -7.36 12.18 -6.34
CA PHE A 30 -6.01 12.49 -5.81
C PHE A 30 -5.57 13.91 -6.19
N PHE A 31 -5.79 14.34 -7.43
CA PHE A 31 -5.51 15.70 -7.87
C PHE A 31 -6.24 16.73 -7.01
N TYR A 32 -7.54 16.53 -6.79
CA TYR A 32 -8.36 17.43 -6.00
C TYR A 32 -7.91 17.47 -4.52
N ALA A 33 -7.62 16.32 -3.94
CA ALA A 33 -7.12 16.24 -2.57
C ALA A 33 -5.77 16.95 -2.37
N GLY A 34 -4.92 16.92 -3.41
CA GLY A 34 -3.62 17.60 -3.42
C GLY A 34 -3.65 19.04 -3.93
N ALA A 35 -4.76 19.54 -4.44
CA ALA A 35 -4.84 20.77 -5.25
C ALA A 35 -4.12 22.00 -4.64
N ARG A 36 -4.26 22.21 -3.32
CA ARG A 36 -3.60 23.31 -2.60
C ARG A 36 -2.07 23.26 -2.64
N TRP A 37 -1.49 22.07 -2.80
CA TRP A 37 -0.05 21.85 -2.83
C TRP A 37 0.51 21.79 -4.25
N LEU A 38 -0.38 21.70 -5.25
CA LEU A 38 -0.03 21.59 -6.65
C LEU A 38 0.04 22.97 -7.34
N GLU A 39 -0.38 24.03 -6.67
CA GLU A 39 -0.30 25.40 -7.17
C GLU A 39 1.16 25.80 -7.43
N GLY A 40 1.46 26.24 -8.67
CA GLY A 40 2.82 26.58 -9.10
C GLY A 40 3.73 25.40 -9.46
N VAL A 41 3.28 24.15 -9.26
CA VAL A 41 4.06 22.96 -9.63
C VAL A 41 3.95 22.72 -11.15
N PRO A 42 5.07 22.46 -11.85
CA PRO A 42 5.05 22.17 -13.29
C PRO A 42 4.15 20.97 -13.61
N LEU A 43 3.32 21.11 -14.61
CA LEU A 43 2.29 20.12 -14.98
C LEU A 43 2.85 18.70 -15.19
N PHE A 44 4.07 18.59 -15.76
CA PHE A 44 4.69 17.27 -15.96
C PHE A 44 5.02 16.54 -14.64
N LYS A 45 5.37 17.27 -13.57
CA LYS A 45 5.57 16.67 -12.22
C LYS A 45 4.25 16.18 -11.65
N VAL A 46 3.19 16.97 -11.79
CA VAL A 46 1.84 16.57 -11.37
C VAL A 46 1.36 15.33 -12.15
N ALA A 47 1.51 15.33 -13.47
CA ALA A 47 1.14 14.18 -14.30
C ALA A 47 1.93 12.92 -13.93
N ARG A 48 3.23 13.07 -13.68
CA ARG A 48 4.10 11.96 -13.24
C ARG A 48 3.67 11.42 -11.88
N TRP A 49 3.43 12.29 -10.91
CA TRP A 49 2.94 11.91 -9.58
C TRP A 49 1.59 11.19 -9.66
N LEU A 50 0.63 11.69 -10.44
CA LEU A 50 -0.65 11.01 -10.69
C LEU A 50 -0.43 9.65 -11.38
N GLY A 51 0.49 9.56 -12.35
CA GLY A 51 0.84 8.32 -13.03
C GLY A 51 1.36 7.24 -12.07
N TYR A 52 2.07 7.64 -11.02
CA TYR A 52 2.54 6.70 -10.00
C TYR A 52 1.41 6.09 -9.16
N HIS A 53 0.24 6.71 -9.08
CA HIS A 53 -0.93 6.12 -8.41
C HIS A 53 -1.63 5.03 -9.23
N VAL A 54 -1.43 4.98 -10.55
CA VAL A 54 -2.17 4.09 -11.47
C VAL A 54 -2.16 2.63 -11.05
N PRO A 55 -1.02 1.98 -10.70
CA PRO A 55 -1.03 0.58 -10.32
C PRO A 55 -1.92 0.28 -9.10
N GLY A 56 -1.88 1.14 -8.09
CA GLY A 56 -2.72 1.00 -6.88
C GLY A 56 -4.20 1.26 -7.16
N VAL A 57 -4.50 2.22 -8.02
CA VAL A 57 -5.86 2.56 -8.45
C VAL A 57 -6.48 1.39 -9.24
N LEU A 58 -5.74 0.78 -10.17
CA LEU A 58 -6.24 -0.34 -10.98
C LEU A 58 -6.72 -1.50 -10.10
N VAL A 59 -5.98 -1.84 -9.06
CA VAL A 59 -6.39 -2.90 -8.11
C VAL A 59 -7.76 -2.61 -7.48
N GLN A 60 -8.02 -1.34 -7.16
CA GLN A 60 -9.30 -0.92 -6.56
C GLN A 60 -10.41 -0.78 -7.61
N VAL A 61 -10.08 -0.39 -8.83
CA VAL A 61 -11.06 -0.14 -9.89
C VAL A 61 -11.55 -1.44 -10.55
N PHE A 62 -10.74 -2.52 -10.59
CA PHE A 62 -11.10 -3.77 -11.24
C PHE A 62 -12.47 -4.33 -10.80
N PRO A 63 -12.79 -4.46 -9.49
CA PRO A 63 -14.08 -4.97 -9.08
C PRO A 63 -15.26 -4.10 -9.54
N ILE A 64 -15.12 -2.77 -9.47
CA ILE A 64 -16.17 -1.81 -9.87
C ILE A 64 -16.37 -1.88 -11.38
N ALA A 65 -15.30 -1.87 -12.16
CA ALA A 65 -15.36 -1.95 -13.62
C ALA A 65 -16.02 -3.26 -14.08
N LEU A 66 -15.70 -4.37 -13.42
CA LEU A 66 -16.33 -5.67 -13.70
C LEU A 66 -17.80 -5.69 -13.35
N VAL A 67 -18.20 -5.14 -12.20
CA VAL A 67 -19.62 -5.00 -11.83
C VAL A 67 -20.37 -4.20 -12.89
N THR A 68 -19.85 -3.01 -13.22
CA THR A 68 -20.45 -2.12 -14.22
C THR A 68 -20.58 -2.82 -15.58
N THR A 69 -19.52 -3.46 -16.05
CA THR A 69 -19.50 -4.19 -17.31
C THR A 69 -20.52 -5.34 -17.28
N THR A 70 -20.51 -6.13 -16.21
CA THR A 70 -21.41 -7.28 -16.08
C THR A 70 -22.85 -6.83 -16.07
N VAL A 71 -23.18 -5.81 -15.29
CA VAL A 71 -24.56 -5.32 -15.18
C VAL A 71 -25.03 -4.69 -16.50
N LEU A 72 -24.18 -3.96 -17.22
CA LEU A 72 -24.54 -3.38 -18.52
C LEU A 72 -24.78 -4.46 -19.58
N VAL A 73 -23.87 -5.43 -19.71
CA VAL A 73 -23.97 -6.49 -20.72
C VAL A 73 -25.16 -7.42 -20.43
N PHE A 74 -25.28 -7.90 -19.21
CA PHE A 74 -26.41 -8.80 -18.84
C PHE A 74 -27.73 -8.05 -18.72
N GLY A 75 -27.74 -6.78 -18.30
CA GLY A 75 -28.93 -5.95 -18.30
C GLY A 75 -29.48 -5.72 -19.70
N ARG A 76 -28.58 -5.49 -20.70
CA ARG A 76 -28.98 -5.43 -22.11
C ARG A 76 -29.59 -6.74 -22.59
N LEU A 77 -28.95 -7.89 -22.31
CA LEU A 77 -29.47 -9.21 -22.63
C LEU A 77 -30.89 -9.45 -21.99
N ALA A 78 -31.08 -8.99 -20.77
CA ALA A 78 -32.35 -9.07 -20.08
C ALA A 78 -33.41 -8.18 -20.74
N ALA A 79 -33.08 -6.96 -21.12
CA ALA A 79 -33.95 -6.02 -21.81
C ALA A 79 -34.39 -6.54 -23.20
N GLU A 80 -33.51 -7.23 -23.91
CA GLU A 80 -33.76 -7.85 -25.22
C GLU A 80 -34.50 -9.20 -25.09
N GLY A 81 -34.81 -9.67 -23.87
CA GLY A 81 -35.46 -10.95 -23.64
C GLY A 81 -34.59 -12.20 -23.90
N ALA A 82 -33.29 -12.00 -24.15
CA ALA A 82 -32.35 -13.07 -24.49
C ALA A 82 -32.19 -14.10 -23.35
N GLN A 83 -32.48 -13.72 -22.11
CA GLN A 83 -32.53 -14.64 -20.96
C GLN A 83 -33.52 -15.80 -21.17
N PHE A 84 -34.70 -15.54 -21.78
CA PHE A 84 -35.67 -16.58 -22.05
C PHE A 84 -35.21 -17.53 -23.16
N ALA A 85 -34.52 -17.00 -24.18
CA ALA A 85 -33.88 -17.80 -25.23
C ALA A 85 -32.77 -18.71 -24.68
N LEU A 86 -31.96 -18.22 -23.72
CA LEU A 86 -30.94 -19.01 -23.04
C LEU A 86 -31.58 -20.16 -22.22
N LEU A 87 -32.60 -19.86 -21.44
CA LEU A 87 -33.27 -20.85 -20.60
C LEU A 87 -34.02 -21.90 -21.45
N SER A 88 -34.72 -21.48 -22.52
CA SER A 88 -35.40 -22.42 -23.44
C SER A 88 -34.42 -23.29 -24.23
N GLY A 89 -33.19 -22.76 -24.46
CA GLY A 89 -32.06 -23.51 -25.02
C GLY A 89 -31.31 -24.40 -24.00
N GLY A 90 -31.82 -24.53 -22.75
CA GLY A 90 -31.21 -25.35 -21.70
C GLY A 90 -29.90 -24.80 -21.13
N ILE A 91 -29.60 -23.50 -21.34
CA ILE A 91 -28.43 -22.86 -20.81
C ILE A 91 -28.78 -22.15 -19.49
N PRO A 92 -28.32 -22.65 -18.32
CA PRO A 92 -28.59 -22.00 -17.06
C PRO A 92 -27.85 -20.65 -16.99
N LEU A 93 -28.44 -19.66 -16.33
CA LEU A 93 -27.91 -18.29 -16.22
C LEU A 93 -26.48 -18.25 -15.65
N GLY A 94 -26.13 -19.16 -14.73
CA GLY A 94 -24.79 -19.29 -14.18
C GLY A 94 -23.74 -19.67 -15.24
N ARG A 95 -24.12 -20.46 -16.26
CA ARG A 95 -23.19 -20.76 -17.37
C ARG A 95 -22.97 -19.57 -18.29
N ALA A 96 -23.96 -18.71 -18.45
CA ALA A 96 -23.80 -17.49 -19.21
C ALA A 96 -22.79 -16.54 -18.56
N ALA A 97 -22.64 -16.56 -17.23
CA ALA A 97 -21.67 -15.73 -16.49
C ALA A 97 -20.19 -16.21 -16.62
N LEU A 98 -19.95 -17.47 -17.05
CA LEU A 98 -18.60 -18.05 -17.08
C LEU A 98 -17.56 -17.21 -17.84
N PRO A 99 -17.84 -16.60 -19.02
CA PRO A 99 -16.85 -15.79 -19.72
C PRO A 99 -16.39 -14.58 -18.89
N LEU A 100 -17.31 -13.88 -18.20
CA LEU A 100 -16.97 -12.75 -17.35
C LEU A 100 -16.29 -13.19 -16.06
N LEU A 101 -16.64 -14.37 -15.52
CA LEU A 101 -15.92 -14.97 -14.40
C LEU A 101 -14.47 -15.29 -14.80
N ALA A 102 -14.24 -15.78 -16.02
CA ALA A 102 -12.88 -15.99 -16.53
C ALA A 102 -12.10 -14.67 -16.62
N VAL A 103 -12.71 -13.60 -17.15
CA VAL A 103 -12.13 -12.25 -17.14
C VAL A 103 -11.85 -11.77 -15.71
N GLY A 104 -12.81 -11.99 -14.79
CA GLY A 104 -12.65 -11.70 -13.37
C GLY A 104 -11.46 -12.44 -12.75
N GLY A 105 -11.26 -13.72 -13.10
CA GLY A 105 -10.10 -14.51 -12.69
C GLY A 105 -8.78 -13.96 -13.20
N VAL A 106 -8.72 -13.56 -14.47
CA VAL A 106 -7.53 -12.91 -15.06
C VAL A 106 -7.23 -11.60 -14.35
N LEU A 107 -8.26 -10.75 -14.11
CA LEU A 107 -8.06 -9.49 -13.40
C LEU A 107 -7.71 -9.69 -11.91
N SER A 108 -8.21 -10.77 -11.27
CA SER A 108 -7.79 -11.16 -9.93
C SER A 108 -6.30 -11.52 -9.88
N GLY A 109 -5.84 -12.34 -10.83
CA GLY A 109 -4.41 -12.68 -10.97
C GLY A 109 -3.55 -11.44 -11.25
N LEU A 110 -4.02 -10.55 -12.14
CA LEU A 110 -3.35 -9.29 -12.43
C LEU A 110 -3.30 -8.38 -11.19
N ALA A 111 -4.39 -8.28 -10.42
CA ALA A 111 -4.43 -7.49 -9.19
C ALA A 111 -3.44 -8.01 -8.14
N LEU A 112 -3.33 -9.33 -7.98
CA LEU A 112 -2.33 -9.94 -7.10
C LEU A 112 -0.90 -9.64 -7.57
N TYR A 113 -0.64 -9.75 -8.88
CA TYR A 113 0.65 -9.39 -9.46
C TYR A 113 0.99 -7.91 -9.23
N LEU A 114 0.03 -7.01 -9.49
CA LEU A 114 0.22 -5.57 -9.22
C LEU A 114 0.55 -5.32 -7.75
N GLN A 115 -0.18 -5.93 -6.82
CA GLN A 115 0.04 -5.76 -5.38
C GLN A 115 1.37 -6.34 -4.89
N GLU A 116 1.89 -7.39 -5.52
CA GLU A 116 3.17 -7.97 -5.14
C GLU A 116 4.36 -7.15 -5.66
N TYR A 117 4.31 -6.73 -6.94
CA TYR A 117 5.49 -6.20 -7.61
C TYR A 117 5.43 -4.69 -7.88
N LEU A 118 4.32 -4.17 -8.38
CA LEU A 118 4.25 -2.78 -8.83
C LEU A 118 3.80 -1.82 -7.74
N VAL A 119 2.73 -2.14 -7.03
CA VAL A 119 2.16 -1.23 -6.02
C VAL A 119 3.19 -0.81 -4.97
N PRO A 120 4.02 -1.68 -4.38
CA PRO A 120 5.01 -1.25 -3.39
C PRO A 120 6.04 -0.28 -3.96
N GLN A 121 6.56 -0.55 -5.18
CA GLN A 121 7.56 0.29 -5.84
C GLN A 121 6.98 1.67 -6.21
N TYR A 122 5.76 1.69 -6.74
CA TYR A 122 5.12 2.94 -7.15
C TYR A 122 4.63 3.77 -5.96
N ASN A 123 4.21 3.15 -4.86
CA ASN A 123 3.89 3.86 -3.62
C ASN A 123 5.11 4.57 -3.03
N GLU A 124 6.30 3.97 -3.11
CA GLU A 124 7.54 4.64 -2.74
C GLU A 124 7.77 5.89 -3.61
N ARG A 125 7.61 5.76 -4.94
CA ARG A 125 7.75 6.89 -5.89
C ARG A 125 6.71 7.99 -5.66
N VAL A 126 5.45 7.63 -5.37
CA VAL A 126 4.39 8.59 -5.02
C VAL A 126 4.83 9.48 -3.86
N ARG A 127 5.39 8.89 -2.80
CA ARG A 127 5.77 9.64 -1.59
C ARG A 127 7.01 10.49 -1.79
N VAL A 128 8.01 9.94 -2.45
CA VAL A 128 9.21 10.72 -2.79
C VAL A 128 8.84 11.90 -3.68
N ALA A 129 8.02 11.66 -4.72
CA ALA A 129 7.56 12.75 -5.58
C ALA A 129 6.71 13.78 -4.82
N TRP A 130 5.85 13.33 -3.90
CA TRP A 130 5.04 14.22 -3.07
C TRP A 130 5.90 15.12 -2.19
N TRP A 131 6.86 14.54 -1.47
CA TRP A 131 7.64 15.28 -0.48
C TRP A 131 8.82 16.07 -1.08
N ASP A 132 9.51 15.53 -2.09
CA ASP A 132 10.73 16.15 -2.64
C ASP A 132 10.50 16.93 -3.95
N GLU A 133 9.43 16.63 -4.71
CA GLU A 133 9.21 17.28 -6.00
C GLU A 133 8.03 18.25 -6.00
N ILE A 134 6.97 17.96 -5.25
CA ILE A 134 5.74 18.78 -5.17
C ILE A 134 5.86 19.80 -4.04
N HIS A 135 6.24 19.38 -2.83
CA HIS A 135 6.38 20.32 -1.72
C HIS A 135 7.63 21.20 -1.89
N THR A 136 8.79 20.65 -1.59
CA THR A 136 10.08 21.33 -1.74
C THR A 136 11.16 20.29 -1.63
N GLU A 137 12.21 20.40 -2.44
CA GLU A 137 13.35 19.50 -2.38
C GLU A 137 13.94 19.45 -0.95
N GLY A 138 14.02 18.23 -0.40
CA GLY A 138 14.46 17.99 0.97
C GLY A 138 13.35 17.97 2.00
N ALA A 139 12.08 18.29 1.63
CA ALA A 139 10.96 18.24 2.59
C ALA A 139 10.74 16.83 3.14
N GLY A 140 10.95 15.78 2.33
CA GLY A 140 10.88 14.40 2.77
C GLY A 140 11.89 14.10 3.88
N LEU A 141 13.13 14.51 3.71
CA LEU A 141 14.15 14.32 4.72
C LEU A 141 13.88 15.15 5.98
N HIS A 142 13.41 16.41 5.82
CA HIS A 142 13.01 17.24 6.96
C HIS A 142 11.89 16.59 7.80
N ARG A 143 10.97 15.84 7.21
CA ARG A 143 9.90 15.11 7.93
C ARG A 143 10.44 13.99 8.81
N LEU A 144 11.61 13.49 8.51
CA LEU A 144 12.29 12.46 9.32
C LEU A 144 13.01 13.03 10.56
N LYS A 145 13.06 14.35 10.70
CA LYS A 145 13.68 15.01 11.85
C LYS A 145 13.05 14.57 13.16
N GLY A 146 13.88 14.22 14.14
CA GLY A 146 13.43 13.80 15.47
C GLY A 146 12.94 12.34 15.53
N LEU A 147 12.97 11.60 14.41
CA LEU A 147 12.62 10.19 14.37
C LEU A 147 13.86 9.31 14.48
N GLN A 148 13.71 8.18 15.15
CA GLN A 148 14.73 7.15 15.20
C GLN A 148 14.48 6.14 14.07
N ILE A 149 15.36 6.13 13.06
CA ILE A 149 15.18 5.39 11.82
C ILE A 149 16.16 4.22 11.81
N PRO A 150 15.68 2.95 11.78
CA PRO A 150 16.55 1.79 11.65
C PRO A 150 17.19 1.77 10.25
N ILE A 151 18.52 1.78 10.20
CA ILE A 151 19.30 1.80 8.95
C ILE A 151 20.00 0.47 8.65
N GLY A 152 19.59 -0.60 9.34
CA GLY A 152 20.13 -1.95 9.19
C GLY A 152 21.30 -2.26 10.14
N GLN A 153 21.63 -3.56 10.25
CA GLN A 153 22.73 -4.07 11.10
C GLN A 153 22.64 -3.64 12.58
N GLY A 154 21.43 -3.54 13.13
CA GLY A 154 21.20 -3.06 14.49
C GLY A 154 21.52 -1.57 14.71
N ARG A 155 21.72 -0.80 13.62
CA ARG A 155 22.01 0.63 13.67
C ARG A 155 20.75 1.46 13.48
N SER A 156 20.68 2.59 14.19
CA SER A 156 19.61 3.57 14.04
C SER A 156 20.19 4.96 13.79
N LEU A 157 19.58 5.68 12.87
CA LEU A 157 19.85 7.07 12.55
C LEU A 157 18.87 7.99 13.26
N TYR A 158 19.36 9.07 13.82
CA TYR A 158 18.59 10.16 14.39
C TYR A 158 19.25 11.49 14.03
N PHE A 159 18.48 12.54 13.76
CA PHE A 159 18.99 13.91 13.62
C PHE A 159 18.00 14.93 14.16
N GLU A 160 18.52 16.03 14.70
CA GLU A 160 17.73 17.03 15.43
C GLU A 160 17.27 18.18 14.55
N GLY A 161 17.99 18.50 13.48
CA GLY A 161 17.75 19.63 12.61
C GLY A 161 17.92 19.32 11.13
N PHE A 162 17.44 20.24 10.30
CA PHE A 162 17.60 20.18 8.85
C PHE A 162 17.90 21.59 8.32
N ASP A 163 18.95 21.71 7.55
CA ASP A 163 19.34 22.96 6.90
C ASP A 163 18.71 23.02 5.50
N TRP A 164 17.81 23.98 5.29
CA TRP A 164 17.11 24.17 4.03
C TRP A 164 17.98 24.71 2.90
N GLN A 165 19.08 25.39 3.22
CA GLN A 165 19.99 25.94 2.21
C GLN A 165 20.92 24.85 1.66
N THR A 166 21.55 24.07 2.54
CA THR A 166 22.48 23.01 2.16
C THR A 166 21.81 21.65 1.94
N LYS A 167 20.52 21.50 2.31
CA LYS A 167 19.75 20.21 2.30
C LYS A 167 20.41 19.14 3.16
N GLU A 168 21.10 19.51 4.20
CA GLU A 168 21.82 18.63 5.11
C GLU A 168 21.07 18.42 6.43
N MET A 169 21.22 17.23 6.98
CA MET A 169 20.82 16.92 8.36
C MET A 169 21.78 17.59 9.33
N LEU A 170 21.27 18.09 10.45
CA LEU A 170 22.06 18.73 11.50
C LEU A 170 22.01 17.90 12.78
N ARG A 171 23.15 17.85 13.49
CA ARG A 171 23.30 17.09 14.74
C ARG A 171 22.85 15.63 14.57
N VAL A 172 23.56 14.95 13.67
CA VAL A 172 23.30 13.57 13.30
C VAL A 172 23.89 12.62 14.34
N ARG A 173 23.12 11.61 14.72
CA ARG A 173 23.56 10.53 15.61
C ARG A 173 23.20 9.19 14.97
N ILE A 174 24.19 8.31 14.87
CA ILE A 174 23.97 6.90 14.54
C ILE A 174 24.36 6.09 15.77
N ALA A 175 23.45 5.25 16.25
CA ALA A 175 23.66 4.36 17.38
C ALA A 175 23.53 2.90 16.93
N SER A 176 24.38 2.03 17.45
CA SER A 176 24.29 0.57 17.30
C SER A 176 24.47 -0.08 18.64
N PHE A 177 23.65 -1.11 18.93
CA PHE A 177 23.73 -1.91 20.14
C PHE A 177 23.95 -3.37 19.74
N GLN A 178 25.03 -3.97 20.21
CA GLN A 178 25.38 -5.36 19.95
C GLN A 178 25.83 -6.04 21.26
N GLY A 179 24.88 -6.74 21.90
CA GLY A 179 25.12 -7.36 23.21
C GLY A 179 25.43 -6.30 24.27
N GLU A 180 26.62 -6.40 24.88
CA GLU A 180 27.10 -5.47 25.91
C GLU A 180 27.91 -4.29 25.33
N GLU A 181 28.07 -4.19 24.01
CA GLU A 181 28.74 -3.07 23.37
C GLU A 181 27.73 -2.13 22.70
N ALA A 182 27.94 -0.84 22.88
CA ALA A 182 27.24 0.18 22.07
C ALA A 182 28.24 1.04 21.29
N THR A 183 27.87 1.39 20.08
CA THR A 183 28.60 2.31 19.24
C THR A 183 27.77 3.56 19.00
N PHE A 184 28.35 4.71 19.25
CA PHE A 184 27.73 6.01 19.00
C PHE A 184 28.59 6.82 18.04
N LEU A 185 27.98 7.28 16.98
CA LEU A 185 28.57 8.15 16.00
C LEU A 185 27.80 9.46 15.98
N PHE A 186 28.43 10.56 16.33
CA PHE A 186 27.87 11.91 16.29
C PHE A 186 28.52 12.70 15.16
N ALA A 187 27.72 13.46 14.42
CA ALA A 187 28.22 14.37 13.39
C ALA A 187 27.48 15.71 13.43
N GLU A 188 28.18 16.79 13.10
CA GLU A 188 27.58 18.12 13.06
C GLU A 188 26.59 18.24 11.90
N ARG A 189 26.96 17.68 10.74
CA ARG A 189 26.17 17.67 9.52
C ARG A 189 26.19 16.29 8.86
N GLY A 190 25.15 15.98 8.07
CA GLY A 190 25.11 14.78 7.27
C GLY A 190 24.22 14.94 6.05
N SER A 191 24.56 14.26 4.97
CA SER A 191 23.71 14.12 3.79
C SER A 191 23.38 12.65 3.57
N TRP A 192 22.19 12.37 3.02
CA TRP A 192 21.76 11.02 2.71
C TRP A 192 21.45 10.92 1.23
N GLN A 193 22.28 10.18 0.49
CA GLN A 193 22.12 9.92 -0.94
C GLN A 193 21.98 8.42 -1.15
N ASP A 194 20.84 8.00 -1.70
CA ASP A 194 20.47 6.60 -1.86
C ASP A 194 20.68 5.79 -0.57
N LYS A 195 21.65 4.91 -0.53
CA LYS A 195 22.01 4.07 0.62
C LYS A 195 23.24 4.57 1.40
N VAL A 196 23.84 5.69 1.00
CA VAL A 196 25.04 6.23 1.62
C VAL A 196 24.68 7.46 2.44
N ILE A 197 25.06 7.45 3.71
CA ILE A 197 24.97 8.58 4.63
C ILE A 197 26.38 9.14 4.81
N THR A 198 26.62 10.32 4.28
CA THR A 198 27.90 11.03 4.42
C THR A 198 27.82 11.97 5.62
N LEU A 199 28.67 11.77 6.60
CA LEU A 199 28.75 12.53 7.85
C LEU A 199 29.93 13.47 7.82
N LYS A 200 29.73 14.74 8.24
CA LYS A 200 30.78 15.77 8.31
C LYS A 200 31.00 16.19 9.76
N GLY A 201 32.27 16.30 10.14
CA GLY A 201 32.65 16.65 11.51
C GLY A 201 32.23 15.57 12.50
N TYR A 202 32.66 14.33 12.28
CA TYR A 202 32.21 13.21 13.08
C TYR A 202 33.08 12.95 14.31
N ARG A 203 32.44 12.37 15.36
CA ARG A 203 33.06 11.81 16.56
C ARG A 203 32.50 10.41 16.80
N PHE A 204 33.37 9.45 16.97
CA PHE A 204 33.01 8.03 17.15
C PHE A 204 33.35 7.58 18.56
N TYR A 205 32.41 6.96 19.26
CA TYR A 205 32.56 6.40 20.58
C TYR A 205 32.13 4.95 20.58
N ARG A 206 32.94 4.06 21.18
CA ARG A 206 32.54 2.69 21.51
C ARG A 206 32.48 2.58 23.01
N VAL A 207 31.36 2.11 23.52
CA VAL A 207 31.06 1.94 24.94
C VAL A 207 30.93 0.46 25.23
N ASP A 208 31.66 -0.03 26.21
CA ASP A 208 31.56 -1.41 26.71
C ASP A 208 30.81 -1.39 28.04
N PHE A 209 29.56 -1.86 28.03
CA PHE A 209 28.73 -1.91 29.23
C PHE A 209 29.18 -2.98 30.22
N ALA A 210 29.87 -4.04 29.76
CA ALA A 210 30.45 -5.04 30.67
C ALA A 210 31.54 -4.46 31.56
N ALA A 211 32.20 -3.38 31.13
CA ALA A 211 33.24 -2.68 31.89
C ALA A 211 32.69 -1.63 32.88
N VAL A 212 31.36 -1.41 32.93
CA VAL A 212 30.77 -0.41 33.85
C VAL A 212 31.03 -0.72 35.34
N PRO A 213 30.97 -1.98 35.82
CA PRO A 213 31.34 -2.28 37.20
C PRO A 213 32.78 -1.91 37.55
N ALA A 214 33.69 -1.95 36.59
CA ALA A 214 35.09 -1.55 36.80
C ALA A 214 35.30 -0.03 37.00
N LEU A 215 34.24 0.79 36.87
CA LEU A 215 34.27 2.22 37.24
C LEU A 215 34.41 2.39 38.76
N GLU A 216 33.74 1.53 39.56
CA GLU A 216 33.76 1.58 41.03
C GLU A 216 35.13 1.13 41.59
N GLU A 217 35.82 0.26 40.84
CA GLU A 217 37.14 -0.30 41.20
C GLU A 217 38.31 0.47 40.65
N ALA A 218 38.08 1.56 39.89
CA ALA A 218 39.13 2.32 39.24
C ALA A 218 39.85 3.25 40.23
N PRO A 219 41.21 3.38 40.16
CA PRO A 219 41.94 4.26 41.05
C PRO A 219 41.60 5.75 40.90
N ASP A 220 41.11 6.14 39.74
CA ASP A 220 40.51 7.46 39.48
C ASP A 220 39.39 7.36 38.44
N LEU A 221 38.54 8.41 38.40
CA LEU A 221 37.39 8.49 37.49
C LEU A 221 37.81 8.42 36.01
N LEU A 222 38.93 9.04 35.65
CA LEU A 222 39.45 9.09 34.28
C LEU A 222 39.91 7.70 33.82
N ALA A 223 40.58 6.95 34.68
CA ALA A 223 40.97 5.57 34.37
C ALA A 223 39.77 4.67 34.19
N GLY A 224 38.74 4.83 35.02
CA GLY A 224 37.45 4.11 34.88
C GLY A 224 36.76 4.41 33.57
N VAL A 225 36.61 5.71 33.24
CA VAL A 225 35.97 6.14 31.99
C VAL A 225 36.72 5.60 30.77
N ARG A 226 38.06 5.57 30.76
CA ARG A 226 38.85 5.00 29.65
C ARG A 226 38.66 3.49 29.48
N ARG A 227 38.30 2.76 30.51
CA ARG A 227 37.96 1.33 30.42
C ARG A 227 36.62 1.10 29.76
N VAL A 228 35.62 1.95 30.04
CA VAL A 228 34.27 1.90 29.46
C VAL A 228 34.26 2.44 28.04
N PHE A 229 34.95 3.53 27.77
CA PHE A 229 35.05 4.13 26.43
C PHE A 229 36.31 3.60 25.73
N ARG A 230 36.18 2.52 24.95
CA ARG A 230 37.33 1.80 24.35
C ARG A 230 37.89 2.44 23.08
N ALA A 231 37.10 3.23 22.36
CA ALA A 231 37.59 3.89 21.13
C ALA A 231 36.95 5.27 21.02
N VAL A 232 37.84 6.25 20.79
CA VAL A 232 37.41 7.62 20.43
C VAL A 232 38.18 7.97 19.17
N SER A 233 37.43 8.23 18.10
CA SER A 233 37.98 8.70 16.82
C SER A 233 37.20 9.91 16.38
N GLN A 234 37.84 10.85 15.70
CA GLN A 234 37.21 12.01 15.10
C GLN A 234 37.84 12.29 13.73
N GLY A 235 37.04 12.86 12.84
CA GLY A 235 37.48 13.17 11.50
C GLY A 235 36.56 14.14 10.78
N SER A 236 36.95 14.52 9.57
CA SER A 236 36.22 15.50 8.78
C SER A 236 35.05 14.90 8.03
N VAL A 237 35.21 13.71 7.45
CA VAL A 237 34.16 13.04 6.63
C VAL A 237 34.20 11.54 6.90
N LEU A 238 33.01 10.95 7.03
CA LEU A 238 32.77 9.50 7.14
C LEU A 238 31.56 9.11 6.32
N GLU A 239 31.68 8.06 5.54
CA GLU A 239 30.55 7.45 4.82
C GLU A 239 30.06 6.20 5.56
N VAL A 240 28.75 6.11 5.77
CA VAL A 240 28.11 5.00 6.41
C VAL A 240 27.10 4.40 5.44
N GLU A 241 27.26 3.14 5.08
CA GLU A 241 26.29 2.42 4.29
C GLU A 241 25.05 2.07 5.12
N SER A 242 23.89 2.28 4.54
CA SER A 242 22.58 1.95 5.09
C SER A 242 21.95 0.83 4.27
N ASP A 243 21.31 -0.14 4.93
CA ASP A 243 20.49 -1.14 4.25
C ASP A 243 19.20 -0.50 3.70
N LEU A 244 18.77 0.63 4.29
CA LEU A 244 17.61 1.41 3.89
C LEU A 244 18.01 2.54 2.95
N SER A 245 17.39 2.65 1.77
CA SER A 245 17.60 3.81 0.90
C SER A 245 16.89 5.06 1.45
N ARG A 246 17.41 6.26 1.11
CA ARG A 246 16.76 7.53 1.44
C ARG A 246 15.30 7.58 0.99
N ALA A 247 15.04 7.14 -0.25
CA ALA A 247 13.70 7.09 -0.83
C ALA A 247 12.77 6.20 0.00
N ARG A 248 13.25 5.03 0.40
CA ARG A 248 12.49 4.10 1.23
C ARG A 248 12.27 4.65 2.65
N ALA A 249 13.26 5.31 3.23
CA ALA A 249 13.10 5.98 4.52
C ALA A 249 12.02 7.05 4.50
N ILE A 250 11.99 7.91 3.47
CA ILE A 250 10.92 8.90 3.28
C ILE A 250 9.57 8.20 3.13
N ALA A 251 9.49 7.15 2.30
CA ALA A 251 8.26 6.40 2.09
C ALA A 251 7.72 5.75 3.36
N ASP A 252 8.57 5.21 4.21
CA ASP A 252 8.15 4.46 5.39
C ASP A 252 7.91 5.35 6.62
N TYR A 253 8.62 6.48 6.75
CA TYR A 253 8.63 7.28 7.98
C TYR A 253 8.14 8.71 7.84
N ALA A 254 8.09 9.30 6.63
CA ALA A 254 7.62 10.68 6.45
C ALA A 254 6.10 10.83 6.66
N ASP A 255 5.34 9.75 6.50
CA ASP A 255 3.89 9.72 6.67
C ASP A 255 3.46 8.70 7.75
N THR A 256 2.70 9.16 8.73
CA THR A 256 2.11 8.30 9.78
C THR A 256 0.91 7.48 9.29
N PHE A 257 0.37 7.78 8.11
CA PHE A 257 -0.82 7.13 7.55
C PHE A 257 -0.51 6.08 6.47
N SER A 258 0.49 5.24 6.69
CA SER A 258 0.88 4.23 5.72
C SER A 258 0.12 2.91 5.88
N PHE A 259 -1.11 2.84 5.39
CA PHE A 259 -1.83 1.57 5.28
C PHE A 259 -1.62 0.94 3.90
N GLY A 260 -1.22 -0.34 3.88
CA GLY A 260 -1.28 -1.18 2.68
C GLY A 260 -0.14 -1.01 1.68
N GLN A 261 1.06 -0.65 2.12
CA GLN A 261 2.18 -0.35 1.22
C GLN A 261 3.14 -1.51 0.99
N ASP A 262 3.13 -2.47 1.89
CA ASP A 262 3.96 -3.66 1.75
C ASP A 262 3.48 -4.54 0.57
N SER A 263 4.38 -5.32 -0.03
CA SER A 263 3.97 -6.41 -0.90
C SER A 263 3.20 -7.48 -0.10
N LEU A 264 2.47 -8.35 -0.80
CA LEU A 264 1.79 -9.47 -0.15
C LEU A 264 2.79 -10.36 0.59
N SER A 265 3.94 -10.64 -0.02
CA SER A 265 5.02 -11.43 0.58
C SER A 265 5.65 -10.75 1.80
N ALA A 266 5.78 -9.42 1.79
CA ALA A 266 6.28 -8.66 2.95
C ALA A 266 5.28 -8.70 4.11
N ALA A 267 3.99 -8.52 3.85
CA ALA A 267 2.93 -8.68 4.86
C ALA A 267 2.95 -10.10 5.46
N TYR A 268 3.13 -11.14 4.64
CA TYR A 268 3.23 -12.52 5.10
C TYR A 268 4.48 -12.76 5.97
N ARG A 269 5.64 -12.20 5.60
CA ARG A 269 6.87 -12.30 6.43
C ARG A 269 6.68 -11.66 7.80
N LYS A 270 6.02 -10.50 7.87
CA LYS A 270 5.68 -9.84 9.14
C LYS A 270 4.82 -10.73 10.05
N LEU A 271 3.90 -11.51 9.48
CA LEU A 271 3.09 -12.45 10.29
C LEU A 271 3.91 -13.55 10.97
N ARG A 272 5.03 -13.92 10.35
CA ARG A 272 5.94 -14.98 10.87
C ARG A 272 7.03 -14.47 11.80
N ASP A 273 7.13 -13.14 11.98
CA ASP A 273 8.10 -12.55 12.89
C ASP A 273 7.66 -12.81 14.35
N PRO A 274 8.43 -13.62 15.14
CA PRO A 274 8.09 -13.90 16.52
C PRO A 274 8.23 -12.68 17.43
N PHE A 275 9.05 -11.70 17.04
CA PHE A 275 9.32 -10.49 17.82
C PHE A 275 8.36 -9.34 17.52
N LEU A 276 7.45 -9.50 16.57
CA LEU A 276 6.48 -8.45 16.22
C LEU A 276 5.50 -8.22 17.39
N PRO A 277 5.31 -6.97 17.85
CA PRO A 277 4.35 -6.65 18.88
C PRO A 277 2.93 -7.11 18.53
N PRO A 278 2.09 -7.50 19.53
CA PRO A 278 0.75 -8.05 19.28
C PRO A 278 -0.14 -7.15 18.40
N LEU A 279 -0.10 -5.84 18.62
CA LEU A 279 -0.88 -4.87 17.83
C LEU A 279 -0.41 -4.79 16.37
N GLU A 280 0.90 -4.82 16.15
CA GLU A 280 1.46 -4.79 14.79
C GLU A 280 1.21 -6.10 14.06
N ARG A 281 1.28 -7.24 14.76
CA ARG A 281 0.88 -8.54 14.21
C ARG A 281 -0.59 -8.58 13.81
N TRP A 282 -1.47 -7.98 14.62
CA TRP A 282 -2.89 -7.83 14.30
C TRP A 282 -3.10 -7.01 13.02
N ARG A 283 -2.43 -5.87 12.90
CA ARG A 283 -2.49 -5.02 11.72
C ARG A 283 -1.94 -5.70 10.48
N ALA A 284 -0.79 -6.39 10.60
CA ALA A 284 -0.19 -7.14 9.50
C ALA A 284 -1.12 -8.28 9.02
N ARG A 285 -1.85 -8.96 9.93
CA ARG A 285 -2.84 -9.97 9.61
C ARG A 285 -4.02 -9.37 8.84
N LEU A 286 -4.56 -8.26 9.30
CA LEU A 286 -5.64 -7.54 8.61
C LEU A 286 -5.21 -7.08 7.21
N GLU A 287 -4.01 -6.55 7.08
CA GLU A 287 -3.44 -6.13 5.80
C GLU A 287 -3.29 -7.30 4.83
N PHE A 288 -2.67 -8.40 5.27
CA PHE A 288 -2.49 -9.59 4.45
C PHE A 288 -3.81 -10.14 3.91
N HIS A 289 -4.81 -10.35 4.79
CA HIS A 289 -6.12 -10.84 4.39
C HIS A 289 -6.87 -9.85 3.48
N SER A 290 -6.76 -8.54 3.71
CA SER A 290 -7.39 -7.52 2.86
C SER A 290 -6.79 -7.50 1.45
N LYS A 291 -5.45 -7.71 1.32
CA LYS A 291 -4.77 -7.80 0.03
C LYS A 291 -5.17 -9.02 -0.79
N LEU A 292 -5.60 -10.10 -0.16
CA LEU A 292 -6.15 -11.28 -0.83
C LEU A 292 -7.65 -11.12 -1.14
N ALA A 293 -8.41 -10.55 -0.20
CA ALA A 293 -9.85 -10.45 -0.33
C ALA A 293 -10.28 -9.54 -1.48
N LEU A 294 -9.60 -8.39 -1.67
CA LEU A 294 -9.97 -7.42 -2.70
C LEU A 294 -9.83 -7.95 -4.14
N PRO A 295 -8.73 -8.62 -4.55
CA PRO A 295 -8.66 -9.26 -5.88
C PRO A 295 -9.73 -10.33 -6.08
N LEU A 296 -10.05 -11.13 -5.06
CA LEU A 296 -11.08 -12.18 -5.17
C LEU A 296 -12.50 -11.61 -5.23
N ALA A 297 -12.71 -10.36 -4.84
CA ALA A 297 -13.97 -9.64 -5.04
C ALA A 297 -14.38 -9.60 -6.52
N ASN A 298 -13.43 -9.59 -7.46
CA ASN A 298 -13.71 -9.63 -8.89
C ASN A 298 -14.62 -10.80 -9.27
N LEU A 299 -14.37 -11.98 -8.70
CA LEU A 299 -15.16 -13.19 -8.97
C LEU A 299 -16.52 -13.13 -8.28
N VAL A 300 -16.53 -12.75 -7.00
CA VAL A 300 -17.75 -12.67 -6.18
C VAL A 300 -18.74 -11.67 -6.78
N LEU A 301 -18.23 -10.51 -7.17
CA LEU A 301 -19.07 -9.43 -7.68
C LEU A 301 -19.59 -9.70 -9.10
N VAL A 302 -18.80 -10.34 -9.97
CA VAL A 302 -19.30 -10.76 -11.29
C VAL A 302 -20.48 -11.73 -11.12
N LEU A 303 -20.38 -12.69 -10.19
CA LEU A 303 -21.43 -13.65 -9.95
C LEU A 303 -22.75 -12.98 -9.52
N LEU A 304 -22.66 -12.10 -8.52
CA LEU A 304 -23.83 -11.36 -8.03
C LEU A 304 -24.37 -10.39 -9.07
N ALA A 305 -23.47 -9.65 -9.75
CA ALA A 305 -23.83 -8.68 -10.76
C ALA A 305 -24.59 -9.33 -11.94
N ALA A 306 -24.13 -10.49 -12.42
CA ALA A 306 -24.81 -11.24 -13.48
C ALA A 306 -26.21 -11.69 -13.05
N ALA A 307 -26.34 -12.27 -11.85
CA ALA A 307 -27.61 -12.71 -11.31
C ALA A 307 -28.61 -11.55 -11.16
N MET A 308 -28.17 -10.45 -10.60
CA MET A 308 -29.02 -9.26 -10.37
C MET A 308 -29.38 -8.56 -11.69
N ALA A 309 -28.43 -8.45 -12.64
CA ALA A 309 -28.70 -7.83 -13.93
C ALA A 309 -29.72 -8.60 -14.77
N LEU A 310 -29.61 -9.93 -14.81
CA LEU A 310 -30.60 -10.78 -15.52
C LEU A 310 -31.98 -10.72 -14.89
N ARG A 311 -32.08 -10.50 -13.59
CA ARG A 311 -33.35 -10.41 -12.88
C ARG A 311 -33.99 -9.02 -12.92
N TYR A 312 -33.21 -7.97 -12.83
CA TYR A 312 -33.66 -6.60 -12.61
C TYR A 312 -33.18 -5.58 -13.66
N GLY A 313 -32.25 -5.92 -14.54
CA GLY A 313 -31.64 -5.03 -15.51
C GLY A 313 -32.49 -4.73 -16.74
N ARG A 314 -33.73 -4.29 -16.54
CA ARG A 314 -34.71 -4.08 -17.62
C ARG A 314 -34.47 -2.84 -18.51
N SER A 315 -33.57 -1.96 -18.11
CA SER A 315 -33.17 -0.78 -18.88
C SER A 315 -31.71 -0.36 -18.52
N THR A 316 -31.06 0.40 -19.41
CA THR A 316 -29.70 0.89 -19.20
C THR A 316 -29.59 1.73 -17.91
N GLY A 317 -30.59 2.56 -17.63
CA GLY A 317 -30.60 3.37 -16.41
C GLY A 317 -30.67 2.53 -15.14
N LEU A 318 -31.55 1.51 -15.11
CA LEU A 318 -31.62 0.56 -13.99
C LEU A 318 -30.33 -0.25 -13.85
N ALA A 319 -29.71 -0.66 -14.96
CA ALA A 319 -28.44 -1.35 -14.95
C ALA A 319 -27.34 -0.50 -14.34
N LEU A 320 -27.21 0.77 -14.75
CA LEU A 320 -26.25 1.70 -14.15
C LEU A 320 -26.51 1.92 -12.66
N GLY A 321 -27.77 2.20 -12.28
CA GLY A 321 -28.15 2.34 -10.86
C GLY A 321 -27.80 1.10 -10.03
N LEU A 322 -28.09 -0.09 -10.55
CA LEU A 322 -27.76 -1.36 -9.91
C LEU A 322 -26.23 -1.53 -9.75
N SER A 323 -25.43 -1.17 -10.76
CA SER A 323 -23.97 -1.27 -10.65
C SER A 323 -23.41 -0.37 -9.55
N VAL A 324 -23.95 0.84 -9.41
CA VAL A 324 -23.57 1.78 -8.34
C VAL A 324 -23.95 1.20 -6.96
N VAL A 325 -25.17 0.70 -6.80
CA VAL A 325 -25.63 0.11 -5.52
C VAL A 325 -24.77 -1.09 -5.12
N LEU A 326 -24.46 -1.99 -6.06
CA LEU A 326 -23.60 -3.15 -5.80
C LEU A 326 -22.17 -2.73 -5.44
N ALA A 327 -21.59 -1.78 -6.16
CA ALA A 327 -20.26 -1.27 -5.88
C ALA A 327 -20.21 -0.58 -4.51
N LEU A 328 -21.11 0.36 -4.23
CA LEU A 328 -21.16 1.06 -2.94
C LEU A 328 -21.43 0.11 -1.78
N GLY A 329 -22.36 -0.83 -1.96
CA GLY A 329 -22.69 -1.83 -0.95
C GLY A 329 -21.48 -2.71 -0.61
N TYR A 330 -20.78 -3.19 -1.63
CA TYR A 330 -19.57 -4.00 -1.42
C TYR A 330 -18.47 -3.21 -0.74
N TYR A 331 -18.08 -2.05 -1.30
CA TYR A 331 -16.98 -1.26 -0.73
C TYR A 331 -17.32 -0.70 0.64
N GLY A 332 -18.56 -0.28 0.86
CA GLY A 332 -19.06 0.13 2.17
C GLY A 332 -18.90 -0.98 3.21
N SER A 333 -19.35 -2.19 2.87
CA SER A 333 -19.21 -3.37 3.75
C SER A 333 -17.73 -3.75 3.97
N PHE A 334 -16.90 -3.70 2.92
CA PHE A 334 -15.47 -4.03 3.00
C PHE A 334 -14.72 -3.03 3.88
N PHE A 335 -14.91 -1.72 3.67
CA PHE A 335 -14.22 -0.70 4.48
C PHE A 335 -14.75 -0.66 5.91
N LEU A 336 -16.05 -0.87 6.13
CA LEU A 336 -16.62 -0.97 7.47
C LEU A 336 -16.03 -2.17 8.23
N GLY A 337 -16.02 -3.36 7.62
CA GLY A 337 -15.43 -4.56 8.22
C GLY A 337 -13.95 -4.36 8.55
N ARG A 338 -13.19 -3.79 7.62
CA ARG A 338 -11.77 -3.47 7.81
C ARG A 338 -11.54 -2.45 8.93
N SER A 339 -12.37 -1.41 9.01
CA SER A 339 -12.29 -0.39 10.07
C SER A 339 -12.60 -0.98 11.44
N LEU A 340 -13.65 -1.80 11.56
CA LEU A 340 -13.98 -2.49 12.80
C LEU A 340 -12.88 -3.45 13.25
N ALA A 341 -12.28 -4.18 12.31
CA ALA A 341 -11.12 -5.04 12.61
C ALA A 341 -9.88 -4.22 13.01
N GLY A 342 -9.67 -3.05 12.39
CA GLY A 342 -8.60 -2.12 12.75
C GLY A 342 -8.72 -1.56 14.16
N LEU A 343 -9.97 -1.41 14.66
CA LEU A 343 -10.29 -1.00 16.03
C LEU A 343 -10.31 -2.19 17.01
N GLY A 344 -10.08 -3.43 16.56
CA GLY A 344 -10.13 -4.62 17.40
C GLY A 344 -11.54 -5.16 17.69
N ALA A 345 -12.59 -4.56 17.11
CA ALA A 345 -13.98 -5.00 17.31
C ALA A 345 -14.32 -6.30 16.55
N LEU A 346 -13.59 -6.62 15.49
CA LEU A 346 -13.74 -7.86 14.71
C LEU A 346 -12.38 -8.53 14.50
N PRO A 347 -12.31 -9.87 14.40
CA PRO A 347 -11.10 -10.54 13.95
C PRO A 347 -10.65 -10.03 12.57
N PRO A 348 -9.32 -9.95 12.29
CA PRO A 348 -8.79 -9.47 11.02
C PRO A 348 -9.35 -10.20 9.80
N GLU A 349 -9.52 -11.50 9.90
CA GLU A 349 -10.08 -12.37 8.85
C GLU A 349 -11.53 -12.01 8.55
N VAL A 350 -12.35 -11.83 9.59
CA VAL A 350 -13.77 -11.47 9.45
C VAL A 350 -13.89 -10.07 8.84
N GLY A 351 -13.08 -9.11 9.31
CA GLY A 351 -13.07 -7.76 8.76
C GLY A 351 -12.66 -7.69 7.30
N ALA A 352 -11.72 -8.54 6.87
CA ALA A 352 -11.24 -8.58 5.49
C ALA A 352 -12.16 -9.36 4.54
N TRP A 353 -12.71 -10.51 4.98
CA TRP A 353 -13.46 -11.44 4.12
C TRP A 353 -14.97 -11.31 4.24
N GLY A 354 -15.49 -10.63 5.26
CA GLY A 354 -16.91 -10.54 5.55
C GLY A 354 -17.75 -10.03 4.37
N ALA A 355 -17.26 -9.00 3.67
CA ALA A 355 -17.93 -8.49 2.47
C ALA A 355 -17.98 -9.56 1.36
N ASN A 356 -16.87 -10.25 1.09
CA ASN A 356 -16.82 -11.30 0.07
C ASN A 356 -17.81 -12.43 0.38
N LEU A 357 -17.85 -12.90 1.62
CA LEU A 357 -18.77 -13.97 2.04
C LEU A 357 -20.23 -13.54 1.93
N LEU A 358 -20.55 -12.32 2.38
CA LEU A 358 -21.90 -11.76 2.27
C LEU A 358 -22.35 -11.68 0.82
N PHE A 359 -21.54 -11.08 -0.05
CA PHE A 359 -21.89 -10.87 -1.46
C PHE A 359 -21.89 -12.18 -2.25
N LEU A 360 -21.03 -13.16 -1.91
CA LEU A 360 -21.06 -14.51 -2.46
C LEU A 360 -22.39 -15.22 -2.11
N ALA A 361 -22.81 -15.16 -0.84
CA ALA A 361 -24.06 -15.76 -0.40
C ALA A 361 -25.27 -15.14 -1.12
N LEU A 362 -25.29 -13.81 -1.27
CA LEU A 362 -26.31 -13.10 -2.04
C LEU A 362 -26.30 -13.52 -3.52
N GLY A 363 -25.12 -13.65 -4.12
CA GLY A 363 -24.96 -14.07 -5.53
C GLY A 363 -25.47 -15.49 -5.77
N VAL A 364 -25.09 -16.44 -4.93
CA VAL A 364 -25.56 -17.83 -5.01
C VAL A 364 -27.06 -17.92 -4.82
N ARG A 365 -27.62 -17.15 -3.86
CA ARG A 365 -29.09 -17.10 -3.65
C ARG A 365 -29.82 -16.49 -4.84
N ALA A 366 -29.26 -15.47 -5.47
CA ALA A 366 -29.86 -14.80 -6.62
C ALA A 366 -29.83 -15.63 -7.90
N LEU A 367 -28.96 -16.62 -8.01
CA LEU A 367 -28.87 -17.55 -9.14
C LEU A 367 -29.84 -18.73 -9.04
N ARG A 368 -30.36 -19.02 -7.85
CA ARG A 368 -31.41 -20.00 -7.61
C ARG A 368 -32.78 -19.38 -7.87
#